data_870bb775d6e754c5c35690575c05a7f8
#
_entry.id   870bb775d6e754c5c35690575c05a7f8
#
_cell.length_a   1.000
_cell.length_b   1.000
_cell.length_c   1.000
_cell.angle_alpha   90.00
_cell.angle_beta   90.00
_cell.angle_gamma   90.00
#
_symmetry.space_group_name_H-M   'P 1'
#
loop_
_entity.id
_entity.type
_entity.pdbx_description
1 polymer ?
#
loop_
_entity_poly.entity_id
_entity_poly.type
_entity_poly.pdbx_seq_one_letter_code
_entity_poly.pdbx_strand_id
1 'polypeptide(L)' 'MDGILSVIYADTYDDNWGSTIEIFGVADNEEDVKKICESVEKDGYYAQVEEVTLNEYCRRYLGGYYE' A
#
# COMPACT_ATOMS: atom_id res chain seq x y z
N MET A 1 -19.39 -11.32 1.18
CA MET A 1 -18.65 -11.08 1.17
C MET A 1 -18.16 -10.26 0.49
N ASP A 2 -17.66 -9.65 0.62
CA ASP A 2 -17.49 -8.69 -0.08
C ASP A 2 -16.42 -8.68 -0.92
N GLY A 3 -15.45 -9.29 -0.90
CA GLY A 3 -14.34 -9.31 -1.78
C GLY A 3 -13.60 -8.00 -1.84
N ILE A 4 -13.58 -7.27 -0.78
CA ILE A 4 -12.82 -6.03 -0.74
C ILE A 4 -11.51 -6.30 -0.03
N LEU A 5 -10.41 -5.86 -0.65
CA LEU A 5 -9.08 -6.03 -0.09
C LEU A 5 -8.45 -4.68 0.09
N SER A 6 -7.64 -4.57 1.13
CA SER A 6 -6.88 -3.34 1.38
C SER A 6 -5.42 -3.62 1.03
N VAL A 7 -4.88 -2.79 0.16
CA VAL A 7 -3.48 -2.88 -0.25
C VAL A 7 -2.71 -1.81 0.53
N ILE A 8 -1.73 -2.23 1.29
CA ILE A 8 -0.92 -1.32 2.08
C ILE A 8 0.39 -1.08 1.33
N TYR A 9 0.68 0.17 1.05
CA TYR A 9 1.86 0.51 0.28
C TYR A 9 2.52 1.75 0.86
N ALA A 10 3.71 2.02 0.41
CA ALA A 10 4.43 3.21 0.83
C ALA A 10 5.46 3.60 -0.21
N ASP A 11 5.84 4.87 -0.19
CA ASP A 11 6.88 5.37 -1.05
C ASP A 11 8.20 5.18 -0.33
N THR A 12 9.06 4.34 -0.87
CA THR A 12 10.34 4.04 -0.27
C THR A 12 11.43 4.83 -0.97
N TYR A 13 11.24 6.13 -1.02
CA TYR A 13 12.11 7.05 -1.73
C TYR A 13 13.59 6.72 -1.55
N ASP A 14 14.30 6.75 -2.65
CA ASP A 14 15.74 6.50 -2.66
C ASP A 14 16.40 7.71 -3.31
N ASP A 15 17.39 8.27 -2.65
CA ASP A 15 18.06 9.47 -3.15
C ASP A 15 18.62 9.29 -4.54
N ASN A 16 19.00 8.06 -4.89
CA ASN A 16 19.59 7.81 -6.20
C ASN A 16 18.56 7.57 -7.29
N TRP A 17 17.40 7.06 -6.92
CA TRP A 17 16.44 6.60 -7.89
C TRP A 17 15.12 7.34 -7.85
N GLY A 18 14.90 8.19 -6.85
CA GLY A 18 13.65 8.92 -6.72
C GLY A 18 12.59 8.11 -6.00
N SER A 19 11.34 8.41 -6.29
CA SER A 19 10.23 7.76 -5.60
C SER A 19 9.99 6.36 -6.13
N THR A 20 9.76 5.43 -5.23
CA THR A 20 9.41 4.06 -5.58
C THR A 20 8.24 3.64 -4.71
N ILE A 21 7.18 3.21 -5.33
CA ILE A 21 6.00 2.74 -4.60
C ILE A 21 6.11 1.23 -4.45
N GLU A 22 6.11 0.76 -3.21
CA GLU A 22 6.20 -0.66 -2.94
C GLU A 22 4.99 -1.10 -2.15
N ILE A 23 4.50 -2.28 -2.42
CA ILE A 23 3.39 -2.86 -1.70
C ILE A 23 3.95 -3.67 -0.54
N PHE A 24 3.49 -3.35 0.66
CA PHE A 24 3.99 -4.00 1.85
C PHE A 24 3.06 -5.11 2.34
N GLY A 25 1.83 -5.13 1.89
CA GLY A 25 0.94 -6.19 2.27
C GLY A 25 -0.45 -5.98 1.74
N VAL A 26 -1.26 -7.03 1.86
CA VAL A 26 -2.66 -6.99 1.45
C VAL A 26 -3.45 -7.66 2.57
N ALA A 27 -4.55 -7.06 2.95
CA ALA A 27 -5.36 -7.58 4.03
C ALA A 27 -6.84 -7.46 3.69
N ASP A 28 -7.65 -8.32 4.30
CA ASP A 28 -9.08 -8.27 4.06
C ASP A 28 -9.87 -7.86 5.30
N ASN A 29 -9.19 -7.35 6.31
CA ASN A 29 -9.86 -6.89 7.52
C ASN A 29 -9.03 -5.78 8.15
N GLU A 30 -9.68 -4.99 8.99
CA GLU A 30 -9.04 -3.81 9.56
C GLU A 30 -7.91 -4.16 10.51
N GLU A 31 -8.06 -5.25 11.22
CA GLU A 31 -7.07 -5.63 12.20
C GLU A 31 -5.72 -5.89 11.54
N ASP A 32 -5.74 -6.63 10.44
CA ASP A 32 -4.51 -6.93 9.73
C ASP A 32 -3.97 -5.70 9.01
N VAL A 33 -4.86 -4.84 8.50
CA VAL A 33 -4.43 -3.59 7.90
C VAL A 33 -3.63 -2.79 8.92
N LYS A 34 -4.15 -2.71 10.14
CA LYS A 34 -3.48 -1.93 11.17
C LYS A 34 -2.11 -2.51 11.50
N LYS A 35 -2.02 -3.83 11.59
CA LYS A 35 -0.75 -4.46 11.90
C LYS A 35 0.29 -4.20 10.81
N ILE A 36 -0.13 -4.29 9.56
CA ILE A 36 0.80 -4.04 8.46
C ILE A 36 1.22 -2.58 8.44
N CYS A 37 0.27 -1.67 8.64
CA CYS A 37 0.61 -0.25 8.69
C CYS A 37 1.62 0.05 9.79
N GLU A 38 1.44 -0.57 10.95
CA GLU A 38 2.37 -0.35 12.05
C GLU A 38 3.77 -0.85 11.68
N SER A 39 3.84 -1.98 10.99
CA SER A 39 5.13 -2.50 10.57
C SER A 39 5.81 -1.58 9.57
N VAL A 40 5.03 -1.02 8.63
CA VAL A 40 5.58 -0.10 7.65
C VAL A 40 6.15 1.13 8.34
N GLU A 41 5.39 1.67 9.30
CA GLU A 41 5.83 2.87 10.01
C GLU A 41 7.03 2.58 10.89
N LYS A 42 7.09 1.39 11.44
CA LYS A 42 8.23 0.99 12.23
C LYS A 42 9.50 0.94 11.39
N ASP A 43 9.36 0.62 10.11
CA ASP A 43 10.50 0.61 9.22
C ASP A 43 10.86 2.02 8.73
N GLY A 44 10.10 3.02 9.11
CA GLY A 44 10.43 4.39 8.76
C GLY A 44 9.70 4.93 7.56
N TYR A 45 8.69 4.22 7.07
CA TYR A 45 7.93 4.68 5.92
C TYR A 45 6.55 5.14 6.33
N TYR A 46 5.88 5.77 5.40
CA TYR A 46 4.56 6.33 5.66
C TYR A 46 3.53 5.43 5.00
N ALA A 47 2.82 4.67 5.79
CA ALA A 47 1.88 3.68 5.25
C ALA A 47 0.67 4.34 4.63
N GLN A 48 0.26 3.83 3.47
CA GLN A 48 -0.95 4.26 2.82
C GLN A 48 -1.76 3.04 2.46
N VAL A 49 -3.07 3.21 2.36
CA VAL A 49 -3.97 2.09 2.12
C VAL A 49 -4.88 2.41 0.96
N GLU A 50 -5.03 1.47 0.06
CA GLU A 50 -5.94 1.59 -1.06
C GLU A 50 -6.83 0.36 -1.10
N GLU A 51 -8.15 0.55 -1.19
CA GLU A 51 -9.07 -0.56 -1.23
C GLU A 51 -9.35 -0.95 -2.68
N VAL A 52 -9.35 -2.24 -2.94
CA VAL A 52 -9.65 -2.77 -4.26
C VAL A 52 -10.67 -3.88 -4.12
N THR A 53 -11.40 -4.15 -5.19
CA THR A 53 -12.44 -5.16 -5.17
C THR A 53 -11.92 -6.44 -5.79
N LEU A 54 -12.10 -7.54 -5.08
CA LEU A 54 -11.66 -8.84 -5.57
C LEU A 54 -12.47 -9.26 -6.77
N ASN A 55 -11.77 -9.85 -7.73
CA ASN A 55 -12.40 -10.42 -8.94
C ASN A 55 -13.06 -9.38 -9.83
N GLU A 56 -12.71 -8.13 -9.70
CA GLU A 56 -13.19 -7.09 -10.57
C GLU A 56 -12.01 -6.32 -11.12
N TYR A 57 -12.20 -5.70 -12.26
CA TYR A 57 -11.15 -4.87 -12.81
C TYR A 57 -11.05 -3.62 -11.94
N CYS A 58 -9.92 -3.46 -11.29
CA CYS A 58 -9.69 -2.32 -10.44
C CYS A 58 -8.38 -1.67 -10.82
N ARG A 59 -8.47 -0.49 -11.39
CA ARG A 59 -7.27 0.25 -11.73
C ARG A 59 -7.11 1.37 -10.71
N ARG A 60 -6.02 1.33 -9.98
CA ARG A 60 -5.77 2.33 -8.95
C ARG A 60 -4.42 2.97 -9.18
N TYR A 61 -4.39 4.27 -9.02
CA TYR A 61 -3.16 5.02 -9.16
C TYR A 61 -2.55 5.13 -7.77
N LEU A 62 -1.43 4.50 -7.57
CA LEU A 62 -0.77 4.51 -6.27
C LEU A 62 0.14 5.71 -6.10
N GLY A 63 0.23 6.52 -7.12
CA GLY A 63 1.13 7.65 -7.03
C GLY A 63 2.48 7.30 -7.59
N GLY A 64 3.41 8.12 -7.34
CA GLY A 64 4.74 7.92 -7.87
C GLY A 64 5.21 9.20 -8.50
N TYR A 65 6.49 9.35 -8.57
CA TYR A 65 7.02 10.59 -9.07
C TYR A 65 8.31 10.29 -9.80
N TYR A 66 8.43 10.85 -11.02
CA TYR A 66 9.67 10.70 -11.73
C TYR A 66 9.83 11.89 -12.65
N GLU A 67 11.01 12.10 -13.11
CA GLU A 67 11.30 13.25 -13.93
C GLU A 67 11.78 12.87 -15.25
#